data_fc7fc00be033e448e0da9f8bc02d47e6
#
_entry.id   fc7fc00be033e448e0da9f8bc02d47e6
#
_cell.length_a   1.000
_cell.length_b   1.000
_cell.length_c   1.000
_cell.angle_alpha   90.00
_cell.angle_beta   90.00
_cell.angle_gamma   90.00
#
_symmetry.space_group_name_H-M   'P 1'
#
loop_
_entity.id
_entity.type
_entity.pdbx_description
1 polymer ?
#
loop_
_entity_poly.entity_id
_entity_poly.type
_entity_poly.pdbx_seq_one_letter_code
_entity_poly.pdbx_strand_id
1 'polypeptide(L)'
;YGIVSNFENTVAKDSYGLAMNTMPWEFYVQYGDRKILEDNFTAMKKQVQYMTTWLQPDGTMYQKLGNVGDPTPCYWLCLGDWCPPYSVPLEELVHTFFLWLCSDYTARAAEVLGEKADEQTFRALANRTRDAFHKKYYNTEAGSYGDYGCNIYALVMGGMPDAQRERVIKALRKEIAETHDG
;
A
#
# COMPACT_ATOMS: atom_id res chain seq x y z
N TYR A 1 -5.76 -3.65 16.74
CA TYR A 1 -7.05 -3.50 17.40
C TYR A 1 -8.12 -3.28 16.35
N GLY A 2 -8.77 -4.28 16.00
CA GLY A 2 -9.99 -4.58 15.34
C GLY A 2 -10.97 -3.51 14.92
N ILE A 3 -10.58 -2.42 14.32
CA ILE A 3 -11.50 -1.71 13.43
C ILE A 3 -11.90 -2.65 12.30
N VAL A 4 -11.02 -3.57 11.95
CA VAL A 4 -11.25 -4.59 10.91
C VAL A 4 -12.18 -5.72 11.37
N SER A 5 -12.21 -6.06 12.65
CA SER A 5 -12.91 -7.26 13.13
C SER A 5 -14.38 -7.05 13.53
N ASN A 6 -14.81 -5.82 13.73
CA ASN A 6 -16.16 -5.54 14.23
C ASN A 6 -17.16 -5.08 13.16
N PHE A 7 -16.72 -4.97 11.92
CA PHE A 7 -17.59 -4.58 10.82
C PHE A 7 -17.67 -5.72 9.82
N GLU A 8 -18.64 -6.60 9.98
CA GLU A 8 -18.87 -7.76 9.13
C GLU A 8 -18.94 -7.41 7.63
N ASN A 9 -19.15 -6.15 7.28
CA ASN A 9 -19.28 -5.67 5.90
C ASN A 9 -18.36 -4.51 5.52
N THR A 10 -17.52 -4.02 6.41
CA THR A 10 -16.62 -2.89 6.12
C THR A 10 -15.21 -3.22 6.55
N VAL A 11 -14.39 -3.62 5.61
CA VAL A 11 -12.95 -3.79 5.85
C VAL A 11 -12.27 -2.47 5.50
N ALA A 12 -11.50 -1.94 6.42
CA ALA A 12 -10.66 -0.78 6.15
C ALA A 12 -9.67 -1.12 5.03
N LYS A 13 -9.67 -0.32 3.98
CA LYS A 13 -8.83 -0.50 2.79
C LYS A 13 -7.61 0.39 2.82
N ASP A 14 -7.53 1.15 3.87
CA ASP A 14 -6.50 2.11 4.17
C ASP A 14 -5.44 1.55 5.12
N SER A 15 -4.63 2.44 5.66
CA SER A 15 -3.54 2.16 6.58
C SER A 15 -3.90 1.28 7.78
N TYR A 16 -5.15 1.27 8.20
CA TYR A 16 -5.55 0.46 9.36
C TYR A 16 -5.82 -1.00 9.01
N GLY A 17 -6.36 -1.26 7.81
CA GLY A 17 -6.57 -2.62 7.29
C GLY A 17 -5.27 -3.36 7.00
N LEU A 18 -4.21 -2.65 6.69
CA LEU A 18 -2.92 -3.24 6.34
C LEU A 18 -2.26 -4.01 7.49
N ALA A 19 -2.64 -3.75 8.75
CA ALA A 19 -2.12 -4.47 9.90
C ALA A 19 -2.29 -5.99 9.79
N MET A 20 -3.33 -6.45 9.09
CA MET A 20 -3.56 -7.88 8.82
C MET A 20 -2.42 -8.54 8.04
N ASN A 21 -1.69 -7.78 7.25
CA ASN A 21 -0.58 -8.27 6.43
C ASN A 21 0.77 -7.85 6.99
N THR A 22 0.87 -6.62 7.49
CA THR A 22 2.16 -6.08 7.95
C THR A 22 2.59 -6.66 9.28
N MET A 23 1.68 -6.81 10.26
CA MET A 23 2.06 -7.31 11.58
C MET A 23 2.60 -8.76 11.55
N PRO A 24 1.95 -9.74 10.90
CA PRO A 24 2.50 -11.09 10.84
C PRO A 24 3.86 -11.15 10.12
N TRP A 25 4.01 -10.38 9.02
CA TRP A 25 5.27 -10.32 8.29
C TRP A 25 6.40 -9.70 9.11
N GLU A 26 6.18 -8.52 9.68
CA GLU A 26 7.19 -7.82 10.49
C GLU A 26 7.56 -8.62 11.74
N PHE A 27 6.59 -9.27 12.38
CA PHE A 27 6.84 -10.16 13.52
C PHE A 27 7.73 -11.34 13.11
N TYR A 28 7.44 -11.96 11.97
CA TYR A 28 8.29 -13.02 11.44
C TYR A 28 9.72 -12.54 11.16
N VAL A 29 9.85 -11.39 10.51
CA VAL A 29 11.17 -10.79 10.21
C VAL A 29 11.96 -10.51 11.49
N GLN A 30 11.29 -10.01 12.54
CA GLN A 30 11.93 -9.63 13.79
C GLN A 30 12.30 -10.82 14.67
N TYR A 31 11.46 -11.86 14.72
CA TYR A 31 11.61 -12.95 15.67
C TYR A 31 11.89 -14.32 15.03
N GLY A 32 11.77 -14.46 13.72
CA GLY A 32 11.94 -15.74 13.01
C GLY A 32 10.83 -16.75 13.26
N ASP A 33 9.73 -16.35 13.91
CA ASP A 33 8.64 -17.25 14.23
C ASP A 33 7.74 -17.49 13.02
N ARG A 34 7.98 -18.60 12.33
CA ARG A 34 7.20 -19.03 11.17
C ARG A 34 5.72 -19.27 11.50
N LYS A 35 5.44 -19.69 12.73
CA LYS A 35 4.07 -20.04 13.14
C LYS A 35 3.12 -18.84 13.01
N ILE A 36 3.59 -17.62 13.24
CA ILE A 36 2.76 -16.42 13.07
C ILE A 36 2.26 -16.28 11.62
N LEU A 37 3.09 -16.64 10.64
CA LEU A 37 2.68 -16.63 9.23
C LEU A 37 1.66 -17.75 8.96
N GLU A 38 1.91 -18.98 9.46
CA GLU A 38 0.98 -20.11 9.30
C GLU A 38 -0.41 -19.78 9.84
N ASP A 39 -0.48 -19.22 11.04
CA ASP A 39 -1.73 -18.89 11.72
C ASP A 39 -2.51 -17.74 11.04
N ASN A 40 -1.81 -16.82 10.37
CA ASN A 40 -2.43 -15.62 9.80
C ASN A 40 -2.51 -15.61 8.26
N PHE A 41 -1.89 -16.56 7.57
CA PHE A 41 -1.78 -16.53 6.11
C PHE A 41 -3.14 -16.46 5.38
N THR A 42 -4.14 -17.20 5.87
CA THR A 42 -5.49 -17.15 5.31
C THR A 42 -6.12 -15.76 5.43
N ALA A 43 -5.92 -15.09 6.55
CA ALA A 43 -6.42 -13.73 6.77
C ALA A 43 -5.68 -12.73 5.86
N MET A 44 -4.36 -12.86 5.74
CA MET A 44 -3.55 -12.04 4.82
C MET A 44 -4.06 -12.12 3.37
N LYS A 45 -4.32 -13.34 2.89
CA LYS A 45 -4.87 -13.57 1.54
C LYS A 45 -6.24 -12.92 1.36
N LYS A 46 -7.14 -13.14 2.30
CA LYS A 46 -8.50 -12.58 2.25
C LYS A 46 -8.48 -11.05 2.24
N GLN A 47 -7.61 -10.43 3.01
CA GLN A 47 -7.44 -8.98 3.04
C GLN A 47 -7.05 -8.46 1.65
N VAL A 48 -6.02 -9.03 1.03
CA VAL A 48 -5.60 -8.61 -0.31
C VAL A 48 -6.69 -8.86 -1.35
N GLN A 49 -7.35 -10.03 -1.32
CA GLN A 49 -8.46 -10.34 -2.22
C GLN A 49 -9.61 -9.34 -2.09
N TYR A 50 -9.93 -8.94 -0.87
CA TYR A 50 -10.92 -7.91 -0.64
C TYR A 50 -10.48 -6.54 -1.20
N MET A 51 -9.24 -6.13 -0.97
CA MET A 51 -8.70 -4.88 -1.53
C MET A 51 -8.80 -4.86 -3.06
N THR A 52 -8.59 -6.01 -3.74
CA THR A 52 -8.70 -6.08 -5.21
C THR A 52 -10.10 -5.81 -5.75
N THR A 53 -11.15 -5.94 -4.94
CA THR A 53 -12.51 -5.59 -5.37
C THR A 53 -12.70 -4.09 -5.64
N TRP A 54 -11.73 -3.27 -5.25
CA TRP A 54 -11.74 -1.81 -5.37
C TRP A 54 -10.71 -1.29 -6.36
N LEU A 55 -10.14 -2.16 -7.19
CA LEU A 55 -9.24 -1.73 -8.25
C LEU A 55 -10.00 -0.99 -9.35
N GLN A 56 -9.39 0.08 -9.81
CA GLN A 56 -9.77 0.75 -11.04
C GLN A 56 -9.23 -0.01 -12.27
N PRO A 57 -9.78 0.24 -13.46
CA PRO A 57 -9.28 -0.38 -14.70
C PRO A 57 -7.80 -0.12 -14.98
N ASP A 58 -7.24 0.97 -14.48
CA ASP A 58 -5.82 1.34 -14.63
C ASP A 58 -4.89 0.60 -13.65
N GLY A 59 -5.44 -0.20 -12.74
CA GLY A 59 -4.68 -0.96 -11.75
C GLY A 59 -4.36 -0.20 -10.46
N THR A 60 -4.90 1.00 -10.30
CA THR A 60 -4.82 1.78 -9.05
C THR A 60 -6.09 1.62 -8.21
N MET A 61 -6.05 2.05 -6.96
CA MET A 61 -7.20 1.99 -6.07
C MET A 61 -8.12 3.20 -6.26
N TYR A 62 -9.40 3.07 -5.89
CA TYR A 62 -10.32 4.19 -5.85
C TYR A 62 -9.95 5.20 -4.75
N GLN A 63 -10.19 6.47 -5.02
CA GLN A 63 -10.00 7.55 -4.06
C GLN A 63 -10.99 7.46 -2.91
N LYS A 64 -12.27 7.27 -3.24
CA LYS A 64 -13.36 7.19 -2.27
C LYS A 64 -13.96 5.82 -2.28
N LEU A 65 -14.02 5.22 -1.11
CA LEU A 65 -14.51 3.89 -0.91
C LEU A 65 -15.86 3.98 -0.19
N GLY A 66 -16.92 3.61 -0.91
CA GLY A 66 -18.18 3.22 -0.30
C GLY A 66 -18.20 1.71 -0.08
N ASN A 67 -19.22 1.17 0.55
CA ASN A 67 -19.48 -0.26 0.50
C ASN A 67 -19.79 -0.68 -0.94
N VAL A 68 -19.37 -1.86 -1.35
CA VAL A 68 -19.77 -2.39 -2.66
C VAL A 68 -21.29 -2.48 -2.68
N GLY A 69 -21.92 -1.73 -3.59
CA GLY A 69 -23.38 -1.65 -3.70
C GLY A 69 -24.05 -0.59 -2.82
N ASP A 70 -23.31 0.10 -1.95
CA ASP A 70 -23.81 1.25 -1.20
C ASP A 70 -23.28 2.56 -1.80
N PRO A 71 -24.14 3.46 -2.27
CA PRO A 71 -23.71 4.74 -2.81
C PRO A 71 -23.23 5.71 -1.72
N THR A 72 -23.39 5.37 -0.44
CA THR A 72 -22.99 6.25 0.66
C THR A 72 -21.47 6.15 0.89
N PRO A 73 -20.70 7.21 0.66
CA PRO A 73 -19.26 7.18 0.89
C PRO A 73 -18.98 7.00 2.39
N CYS A 74 -18.22 5.96 2.74
CA CYS A 74 -17.69 5.80 4.08
C CYS A 74 -16.43 6.64 4.26
N TYR A 75 -16.56 7.96 4.32
CA TYR A 75 -15.44 8.89 4.41
C TYR A 75 -14.49 8.62 5.58
N TRP A 76 -15.00 8.13 6.67
CA TRP A 76 -14.23 7.88 7.89
C TRP A 76 -13.46 6.53 7.86
N LEU A 77 -13.69 5.69 6.85
CA LEU A 77 -12.96 4.44 6.65
C LEU A 77 -11.86 4.55 5.58
N CYS A 78 -11.78 5.70 4.91
CA CYS A 78 -10.84 5.95 3.82
C CYS A 78 -9.94 7.11 4.22
N LEU A 79 -9.12 6.87 5.22
CA LEU A 79 -8.38 7.94 5.90
C LEU A 79 -7.11 8.34 5.17
N GLY A 80 -6.72 7.59 4.15
CA GLY A 80 -5.47 7.85 3.43
C GLY A 80 -4.28 7.83 4.39
N ASP A 81 -3.49 8.89 4.38
CA ASP A 81 -2.45 9.15 5.37
C ASP A 81 -3.04 10.00 6.51
N TRP A 82 -3.29 9.36 7.65
CA TRP A 82 -3.89 10.03 8.81
C TRP A 82 -2.88 10.94 9.50
N CYS A 83 -3.20 12.22 9.56
CA CYS A 83 -2.36 13.21 10.21
C CYS A 83 -0.92 13.29 9.64
N PRO A 84 -0.75 13.45 8.31
CA PRO A 84 0.58 13.65 7.75
C PRO A 84 1.18 14.94 8.34
N PRO A 85 2.51 14.99 8.52
CA PRO A 85 3.15 16.14 9.18
C PRO A 85 3.02 17.44 8.38
N TYR A 86 2.75 17.36 7.08
CA TYR A 86 2.68 18.53 6.19
C TYR A 86 1.46 18.45 5.27
N SER A 87 1.65 18.19 3.99
CA SER A 87 0.56 18.04 3.02
C SER A 87 -0.09 16.66 3.08
N VAL A 88 -1.38 16.61 2.79
CA VAL A 88 -2.11 15.34 2.71
C VAL A 88 -1.90 14.72 1.33
N PRO A 89 -1.27 13.53 1.23
CA PRO A 89 -1.17 12.82 -0.03
C PRO A 89 -2.53 12.46 -0.61
N LEU A 90 -2.59 12.26 -1.92
CA LEU A 90 -3.79 11.75 -2.57
C LEU A 90 -4.20 10.40 -1.98
N GLU A 91 -5.43 10.27 -1.50
CA GLU A 91 -5.95 9.05 -0.87
C GLU A 91 -5.77 7.82 -1.79
N GLU A 92 -6.08 7.95 -3.08
CA GLU A 92 -5.93 6.84 -4.03
C GLU A 92 -4.48 6.40 -4.22
N LEU A 93 -3.52 7.33 -4.12
CA LEU A 93 -2.09 7.02 -4.14
C LEU A 93 -1.71 6.19 -2.91
N VAL A 94 -2.13 6.64 -1.73
CA VAL A 94 -1.88 5.95 -0.46
C VAL A 94 -2.50 4.55 -0.46
N HIS A 95 -3.76 4.43 -0.89
CA HIS A 95 -4.44 3.14 -0.97
C HIS A 95 -3.78 2.19 -1.98
N THR A 96 -3.30 2.72 -3.11
CA THR A 96 -2.57 1.94 -4.12
C THR A 96 -1.25 1.43 -3.55
N PHE A 97 -0.53 2.26 -2.80
CA PHE A 97 0.67 1.84 -2.08
C PHE A 97 0.36 0.71 -1.09
N PHE A 98 -0.72 0.81 -0.32
CA PHE A 98 -1.07 -0.23 0.65
C PHE A 98 -1.51 -1.55 0.01
N LEU A 99 -2.18 -1.51 -1.14
CA LEU A 99 -2.47 -2.73 -1.89
C LEU A 99 -1.17 -3.41 -2.34
N TRP A 100 -0.21 -2.62 -2.84
CA TRP A 100 1.11 -3.15 -3.17
C TRP A 100 1.79 -3.78 -1.97
N LEU A 101 1.86 -3.07 -0.84
CA LEU A 101 2.53 -3.54 0.39
C LEU A 101 1.93 -4.84 0.92
N CYS A 102 0.60 -4.89 1.04
CA CYS A 102 -0.11 -6.08 1.49
C CYS A 102 0.11 -7.26 0.53
N SER A 103 0.12 -7.01 -0.78
CA SER A 103 0.38 -8.04 -1.79
C SER A 103 1.81 -8.55 -1.73
N ASP A 104 2.79 -7.67 -1.59
CA ASP A 104 4.20 -8.05 -1.49
C ASP A 104 4.48 -8.85 -0.21
N TYR A 105 3.95 -8.42 0.93
CA TYR A 105 4.11 -9.14 2.19
C TYR A 105 3.40 -10.50 2.18
N THR A 106 2.22 -10.59 1.56
CA THR A 106 1.54 -11.87 1.38
C THR A 106 2.33 -12.80 0.46
N ALA A 107 2.93 -12.29 -0.62
CA ALA A 107 3.79 -13.07 -1.50
C ALA A 107 5.04 -13.60 -0.77
N ARG A 108 5.69 -12.76 0.03
CA ARG A 108 6.85 -13.17 0.85
C ARG A 108 6.47 -14.19 1.91
N ALA A 109 5.32 -14.03 2.55
CA ALA A 109 4.80 -15.02 3.49
C ALA A 109 4.54 -16.37 2.79
N ALA A 110 3.94 -16.35 1.60
CA ALA A 110 3.72 -17.53 0.77
C ALA A 110 5.04 -18.24 0.43
N GLU A 111 6.08 -17.48 0.06
CA GLU A 111 7.42 -18.00 -0.22
C GLU A 111 8.00 -18.74 1.01
N VAL A 112 7.95 -18.12 2.19
CA VAL A 112 8.40 -18.73 3.45
C VAL A 112 7.61 -20.00 3.78
N LEU A 113 6.31 -20.00 3.52
CA LEU A 113 5.42 -21.14 3.78
C LEU A 113 5.52 -22.26 2.72
N GLY A 114 6.11 -21.97 1.55
CA GLY A 114 6.21 -22.90 0.43
C GLY A 114 4.96 -22.96 -0.45
N GLU A 115 4.06 -21.98 -0.33
CA GLU A 115 2.80 -21.86 -1.07
C GLU A 115 3.02 -21.21 -2.44
N LYS A 116 3.66 -21.95 -3.36
CA LYS A 116 4.14 -21.42 -4.65
C LYS A 116 3.08 -20.77 -5.54
N ALA A 117 1.88 -21.32 -5.56
CA ALA A 117 0.79 -20.75 -6.38
C ALA A 117 0.33 -19.39 -5.85
N ASP A 118 0.21 -19.28 -4.54
CA ASP A 118 -0.13 -18.03 -3.85
C ASP A 118 1.01 -17.00 -4.00
N GLU A 119 2.27 -17.43 -3.83
CA GLU A 119 3.43 -16.57 -4.06
C GLU A 119 3.38 -15.93 -5.45
N GLN A 120 3.23 -16.73 -6.49
CA GLN A 120 3.16 -16.24 -7.88
C GLN A 120 2.00 -15.26 -8.08
N THR A 121 0.82 -15.58 -7.53
CA THR A 121 -0.38 -14.76 -7.64
C THR A 121 -0.19 -13.38 -7.00
N PHE A 122 0.26 -13.36 -5.76
CA PHE A 122 0.42 -12.10 -5.02
C PHE A 122 1.64 -11.31 -5.47
N ARG A 123 2.72 -11.95 -5.93
CA ARG A 123 3.86 -11.30 -6.55
C ARG A 123 3.48 -10.62 -7.86
N ALA A 124 2.69 -11.29 -8.70
CA ALA A 124 2.18 -10.70 -9.93
C ALA A 124 1.25 -9.51 -9.66
N LEU A 125 0.41 -9.58 -8.64
CA LEU A 125 -0.43 -8.45 -8.24
C LEU A 125 0.42 -7.28 -7.74
N ALA A 126 1.38 -7.52 -6.86
CA ALA A 126 2.29 -6.49 -6.36
C ALA A 126 3.04 -5.79 -7.51
N ASN A 127 3.59 -6.54 -8.45
CA ASN A 127 4.29 -5.97 -9.60
C ASN A 127 3.37 -5.11 -10.46
N ARG A 128 2.17 -5.59 -10.79
CA ARG A 128 1.20 -4.81 -11.59
C ARG A 128 0.75 -3.53 -10.87
N THR A 129 0.51 -3.61 -9.58
CA THR A 129 0.13 -2.44 -8.77
C THR A 129 1.25 -1.41 -8.72
N ARG A 130 2.50 -1.86 -8.54
CA ARG A 130 3.68 -0.98 -8.58
C ARG A 130 3.82 -0.28 -9.94
N ASP A 131 3.68 -1.03 -11.02
CA ASP A 131 3.82 -0.48 -12.37
C ASP A 131 2.70 0.54 -12.68
N ALA A 132 1.47 0.24 -12.25
CA ALA A 132 0.34 1.17 -12.35
C ALA A 132 0.57 2.44 -11.51
N PHE A 133 1.08 2.29 -10.29
CA PHE A 133 1.43 3.41 -9.42
C PHE A 133 2.45 4.34 -10.08
N HIS A 134 3.56 3.80 -10.56
CA HIS A 134 4.59 4.62 -11.21
C HIS A 134 4.08 5.29 -12.48
N LYS A 135 3.30 4.58 -13.28
CA LYS A 135 2.73 5.13 -14.51
C LYS A 135 1.76 6.29 -14.25
N LYS A 136 0.94 6.19 -13.20
CA LYS A 136 -0.12 7.19 -12.93
C LYS A 136 0.40 8.40 -12.19
N TYR A 137 1.26 8.21 -11.19
CA TYR A 137 1.58 9.26 -10.24
C TYR A 137 2.93 9.94 -10.48
N TYR A 138 3.82 9.37 -11.29
CA TYR A 138 5.10 10.02 -11.57
C TYR A 138 4.94 11.19 -12.54
N ASN A 139 5.29 12.38 -12.08
CA ASN A 139 5.38 13.56 -12.92
C ASN A 139 6.82 13.68 -13.48
N THR A 140 6.98 13.46 -14.79
CA THR A 140 8.28 13.47 -15.45
C THR A 140 8.92 14.85 -15.52
N GLU A 141 8.13 15.93 -15.57
CA GLU A 141 8.65 17.31 -15.58
C GLU A 141 9.18 17.69 -14.21
N ALA A 142 8.38 17.49 -13.17
CA ALA A 142 8.78 17.75 -11.79
C ALA A 142 9.83 16.77 -11.26
N GLY A 143 9.88 15.55 -11.79
CA GLY A 143 10.75 14.49 -11.30
C GLY A 143 10.30 13.95 -9.94
N SER A 144 9.02 13.98 -9.65
CA SER A 144 8.45 13.61 -8.35
C SER A 144 7.07 12.98 -8.49
N TYR A 145 6.55 12.42 -7.39
CA TYR A 145 5.20 11.88 -7.29
C TYR A 145 4.21 12.86 -6.64
N GLY A 146 4.65 14.06 -6.33
CA GLY A 146 3.91 15.08 -5.59
C GLY A 146 4.69 15.48 -4.36
N ASP A 147 3.95 15.78 -3.29
CA ASP A 147 4.54 16.23 -2.05
C ASP A 147 5.27 15.13 -1.29
N TYR A 148 5.90 15.51 -0.20
CA TYR A 148 6.72 14.73 0.72
C TYR A 148 6.29 13.26 0.89
N GLY A 149 5.07 13.01 1.35
CA GLY A 149 4.57 11.64 1.57
C GLY A 149 4.51 10.82 0.29
N CYS A 150 4.07 11.41 -0.82
CA CYS A 150 3.99 10.73 -2.12
C CYS A 150 5.34 10.23 -2.60
N ASN A 151 6.39 11.03 -2.44
CA ASN A 151 7.75 10.67 -2.79
C ASN A 151 8.29 9.54 -1.90
N ILE A 152 7.97 9.55 -0.60
CA ILE A 152 8.37 8.49 0.33
C ILE A 152 7.73 7.15 -0.06
N TYR A 153 6.42 7.12 -0.31
CA TYR A 153 5.73 5.91 -0.74
C TYR A 153 6.34 5.31 -2.01
N ALA A 154 6.63 6.15 -2.99
CA ALA A 154 7.28 5.72 -4.23
C ALA A 154 8.68 5.13 -4.01
N LEU A 155 9.49 5.76 -3.16
CA LEU A 155 10.84 5.29 -2.82
C LEU A 155 10.81 3.96 -2.06
N VAL A 156 9.88 3.78 -1.12
CA VAL A 156 9.68 2.52 -0.39
C VAL A 156 9.24 1.40 -1.33
N MET A 157 8.31 1.69 -2.25
CA MET A 157 7.84 0.73 -3.24
C MET A 157 8.97 0.27 -4.17
N GLY A 158 9.89 1.15 -4.52
CA GLY A 158 11.02 0.86 -5.40
C GLY A 158 10.59 0.52 -6.83
N GLY A 159 11.46 -0.18 -7.57
CA GLY A 159 11.15 -0.65 -8.92
C GLY A 159 11.19 0.40 -10.02
N MET A 160 11.55 1.64 -9.69
CA MET A 160 11.79 2.70 -10.66
C MET A 160 13.25 2.68 -11.17
N PRO A 161 13.51 3.19 -12.40
CA PRO A 161 14.87 3.35 -12.90
C PRO A 161 15.74 4.26 -12.00
N ASP A 162 17.04 3.99 -11.91
CA ASP A 162 17.97 4.75 -11.04
C ASP A 162 17.93 6.26 -11.30
N ALA A 163 17.91 6.68 -12.55
CA ALA A 163 17.82 8.10 -12.90
C ALA A 163 16.52 8.75 -12.39
N GLN A 164 15.41 8.02 -12.41
CA GLN A 164 14.16 8.48 -11.83
C GLN A 164 14.26 8.56 -10.31
N ARG A 165 14.82 7.53 -9.68
CA ARG A 165 15.03 7.46 -8.24
C ARG A 165 15.88 8.64 -7.73
N GLU A 166 16.97 8.97 -8.42
CA GLU A 166 17.81 10.12 -8.08
C GLU A 166 17.04 11.44 -8.16
N ARG A 167 16.21 11.63 -9.19
CA ARG A 167 15.36 12.83 -9.30
C ARG A 167 14.36 12.95 -8.16
N VAL A 168 13.70 11.84 -7.80
CA VAL A 168 12.75 11.80 -6.68
C VAL A 168 13.45 12.12 -5.36
N ILE A 169 14.62 11.54 -5.10
CA ILE A 169 15.41 11.85 -3.89
C ILE A 169 15.81 13.33 -3.87
N LYS A 170 16.21 13.88 -5.01
CA LYS A 170 16.55 15.31 -5.10
C LYS A 170 15.35 16.20 -4.83
N ALA A 171 14.18 15.87 -5.37
CA ALA A 171 12.94 16.61 -5.13
C ALA A 171 12.56 16.56 -3.63
N LEU A 172 12.59 15.37 -3.03
CA LEU A 172 12.31 15.19 -1.60
C LEU A 172 13.28 15.97 -0.70
N ARG A 173 14.58 15.91 -0.97
CA ARG A 173 15.58 16.67 -0.20
C ARG A 173 15.37 18.18 -0.31
N LYS A 174 15.04 18.67 -1.51
CA LYS A 174 14.76 20.07 -1.73
C LYS A 174 13.54 20.52 -0.93
N GLU A 175 12.47 19.73 -0.98
CA GLU A 175 11.24 20.01 -0.24
C GLU A 175 11.50 20.08 1.28
N ILE A 176 12.22 19.11 1.84
CA ILE A 176 12.56 19.08 3.26
C ILE A 176 13.35 20.34 3.65
N ALA A 177 14.37 20.70 2.86
CA ALA A 177 15.26 21.82 3.19
C ALA A 177 14.59 23.19 3.03
N GLU A 178 13.71 23.35 2.01
CA GLU A 178 13.14 24.67 1.66
C GLU A 178 11.77 24.93 2.31
N THR A 179 11.02 23.87 2.61
CA THR A 179 9.61 23.99 3.05
C THR A 179 9.43 23.62 4.52
N HIS A 180 10.32 22.81 5.07
CA HIS A 180 10.13 22.18 6.38
C HIS A 180 11.28 22.44 7.36
N ASP A 181 12.12 23.44 7.09
CA ASP A 181 13.24 23.86 7.96
C ASP A 181 14.22 22.72 8.34
N GLY A 182 14.36 21.72 7.50
CA GLY A 182 15.27 20.58 7.69
C GLY A 182 14.63 19.40 8.36
#